data_e1bbc01fb3309a4582b8921296e5e19c
#
_entry.id   e1bbc01fb3309a4582b8921296e5e19c
#
_cell.length_a   1.000
_cell.length_b   1.000
_cell.length_c   1.000
_cell.angle_alpha   90.00
_cell.angle_beta   90.00
_cell.angle_gamma   90.00
#
_symmetry.space_group_name_H-M   'P 1'
#
loop_
_entity.id
_entity.type
_entity.pdbx_description
1 polymer ?
#
loop_
_entity_poly.entity_id
_entity_poly.type
_entity_poly.pdbx_seq_one_letter_code
_entity_poly.pdbx_strand_id
1 'polypeptide(L)'
;YMESFSAYARSFIGDIQRPDIDKINGLSPVISIEQKTTSKNPRSTVGTLTEIYDFLRLLYARASIAYSYLSGKKMIKQNIEQIILNVDKDFSNKTVSILAPIIKSRKGHYKELFHQIRKRGFSNVRVDGEILEITKNLQLDRYSIHDIEIVIDKLFVDEKNNKRLLNSISIALKSGDGTMYVLDSDNKANFYSKNLVDPSTGLSFDDPS
;
A
#
# COMPACT_ATOMS: atom_id res chain seq x y z
N TYR A 1 -38.23 9.67 34.12
CA TYR A 1 -37.26 8.54 34.09
C TYR A 1 -35.89 8.94 33.55
N MET A 2 -35.78 9.73 32.46
CA MET A 2 -34.52 10.20 31.90
C MET A 2 -33.73 11.11 32.82
N GLU A 3 -34.39 11.88 33.63
CA GLU A 3 -33.77 12.80 34.59
C GLU A 3 -33.09 12.09 35.79
N SER A 4 -33.44 10.83 36.04
CA SER A 4 -32.80 10.01 37.09
C SER A 4 -31.47 9.37 36.67
N PHE A 5 -31.11 9.44 35.39
CA PHE A 5 -29.83 8.92 34.91
C PHE A 5 -28.69 9.90 35.19
N SER A 6 -27.50 9.34 35.48
CA SER A 6 -26.27 10.14 35.60
C SER A 6 -25.94 10.85 34.27
N ALA A 7 -25.20 11.98 34.34
CA ALA A 7 -24.77 12.70 33.16
C ALA A 7 -24.02 11.80 32.16
N TYR A 8 -23.26 10.82 32.67
CA TYR A 8 -22.56 9.82 31.90
C TYR A 8 -23.52 8.87 31.15
N ALA A 9 -24.54 8.35 31.85
CA ALA A 9 -25.55 7.49 31.20
C ALA A 9 -26.35 8.22 30.13
N ARG A 10 -26.64 9.51 30.32
CA ARG A 10 -27.35 10.35 29.34
C ARG A 10 -26.54 10.54 28.04
N SER A 11 -25.23 10.65 28.11
CA SER A 11 -24.39 10.79 26.92
C SER A 11 -24.40 9.58 25.98
N PHE A 12 -24.78 8.40 26.47
CA PHE A 12 -24.91 7.18 25.66
C PHE A 12 -26.28 6.97 25.01
N ILE A 13 -27.32 7.66 25.54
CA ILE A 13 -28.70 7.49 25.08
C ILE A 13 -28.97 8.36 23.82
N GLY A 14 -28.16 9.40 23.60
CA GLY A 14 -28.33 10.35 22.51
C GLY A 14 -29.52 11.30 22.77
N ASP A 15 -29.74 12.24 21.83
CA ASP A 15 -30.86 13.16 21.85
C ASP A 15 -32.15 12.42 21.46
N ILE A 16 -32.93 12.04 22.45
CA ILE A 16 -34.29 11.55 22.24
C ILE A 16 -35.20 12.77 22.08
N GLN A 17 -35.71 12.99 20.88
CA GLN A 17 -36.70 14.03 20.64
C GLN A 17 -37.95 13.74 21.45
N ARG A 18 -38.41 14.75 22.20
CA ARG A 18 -39.69 14.65 22.92
C ARG A 18 -40.83 14.60 21.88
N PRO A 19 -41.76 13.63 22.02
CA PRO A 19 -42.94 13.63 21.16
C PRO A 19 -43.80 14.88 21.45
N ASP A 20 -44.35 15.44 20.39
CA ASP A 20 -45.23 16.63 20.47
C ASP A 20 -46.61 16.20 20.91
N ILE A 21 -46.80 16.07 22.23
CA ILE A 21 -48.04 15.64 22.86
C ILE A 21 -48.27 16.43 24.13
N ASP A 22 -49.56 16.86 24.35
CA ASP A 22 -49.92 17.66 25.50
C ASP A 22 -49.99 16.86 26.80
N LYS A 23 -50.43 15.60 26.75
CA LYS A 23 -50.58 14.76 27.95
C LYS A 23 -50.59 13.26 27.61
N ILE A 24 -49.93 12.48 28.44
CA ILE A 24 -49.95 11.03 28.38
C ILE A 24 -50.56 10.50 29.69
N ASN A 25 -51.65 9.73 29.62
CA ASN A 25 -52.28 9.08 30.76
C ASN A 25 -52.21 7.55 30.58
N GLY A 26 -52.20 6.82 31.67
CA GLY A 26 -52.33 5.35 31.69
C GLY A 26 -51.06 4.58 31.29
N LEU A 27 -49.88 5.21 31.38
CA LEU A 27 -48.64 4.48 31.25
C LEU A 27 -48.42 3.53 32.43
N SER A 28 -48.38 2.26 32.15
CA SER A 28 -47.92 1.24 33.09
C SER A 28 -46.41 1.38 33.32
N PRO A 29 -45.87 0.95 34.51
CA PRO A 29 -44.45 0.89 34.73
C PRO A 29 -43.78 0.08 33.62
N VAL A 30 -42.81 0.68 32.90
CA VAL A 30 -42.08 -0.01 31.87
C VAL A 30 -40.88 -0.68 32.51
N ILE A 31 -40.83 -1.99 32.41
CA ILE A 31 -39.65 -2.79 32.76
C ILE A 31 -38.97 -3.15 31.44
N SER A 32 -37.82 -2.59 31.16
CA SER A 32 -36.98 -2.99 30.03
C SER A 32 -35.95 -4.01 30.52
N ILE A 33 -36.06 -5.24 30.01
CA ILE A 33 -35.04 -6.26 30.20
C ILE A 33 -34.25 -6.30 28.88
N GLU A 34 -33.09 -5.69 28.87
CA GLU A 34 -32.20 -5.71 27.72
C GLU A 34 -31.12 -6.75 27.93
N GLN A 35 -31.13 -7.78 27.09
CA GLN A 35 -30.00 -8.68 27.00
C GLN A 35 -28.90 -7.95 26.25
N LYS A 36 -27.78 -7.69 26.90
CA LYS A 36 -26.61 -7.05 26.33
C LYS A 36 -26.04 -7.95 25.21
N THR A 37 -26.49 -7.74 23.98
CA THR A 37 -26.09 -8.56 22.83
C THR A 37 -24.77 -8.11 22.19
N THR A 38 -24.37 -6.85 22.40
CA THR A 38 -23.09 -6.34 21.87
C THR A 38 -22.42 -5.41 22.86
N SER A 39 -21.21 -5.72 23.25
CA SER A 39 -20.36 -4.79 23.98
C SER A 39 -19.68 -3.85 22.97
N LYS A 40 -19.83 -2.53 23.16
CA LYS A 40 -19.08 -1.53 22.38
C LYS A 40 -17.61 -1.42 22.79
N ASN A 41 -17.18 -2.22 23.76
CA ASN A 41 -15.79 -2.26 24.18
C ASN A 41 -14.98 -3.09 23.16
N PRO A 42 -13.96 -2.52 22.47
CA PRO A 42 -13.13 -3.24 21.51
C PRO A 42 -12.36 -4.43 22.13
N ARG A 43 -12.25 -4.47 23.47
CA ARG A 43 -11.64 -5.60 24.21
C ARG A 43 -12.67 -6.50 24.88
N SER A 44 -13.83 -6.71 24.30
CA SER A 44 -14.91 -7.48 24.89
C SER A 44 -14.99 -8.95 24.44
N THR A 45 -14.18 -9.33 23.48
CA THR A 45 -14.10 -10.72 23.00
C THR A 45 -13.12 -11.54 23.87
N VAL A 46 -13.35 -12.85 23.98
CA VAL A 46 -12.44 -13.76 24.69
C VAL A 46 -11.01 -13.62 24.15
N GLY A 47 -10.85 -13.55 22.83
CA GLY A 47 -9.54 -13.43 22.19
C GLY A 47 -8.75 -12.18 22.59
N THR A 48 -9.43 -11.04 22.79
CA THR A 48 -8.78 -9.79 23.21
C THR A 48 -8.56 -9.69 24.72
N LEU A 49 -9.40 -10.35 25.50
CA LEU A 49 -9.32 -10.35 26.96
C LEU A 49 -8.23 -11.30 27.48
N THR A 50 -8.01 -12.39 26.76
CA THR A 50 -7.02 -13.44 27.10
C THR A 50 -5.68 -13.27 26.38
N GLU A 51 -5.48 -12.16 25.64
CA GLU A 51 -4.28 -11.90 24.83
C GLU A 51 -4.05 -12.94 23.69
N ILE A 52 -4.94 -13.90 23.50
CA ILE A 52 -4.84 -14.90 22.42
C ILE A 52 -4.75 -14.20 21.05
N TYR A 53 -5.48 -13.10 20.89
CA TYR A 53 -5.45 -12.33 19.64
C TYR A 53 -4.03 -11.80 19.33
N ASP A 54 -3.30 -11.32 20.34
CA ASP A 54 -1.94 -10.80 20.17
C ASP A 54 -0.96 -11.92 19.82
N PHE A 55 -1.10 -13.10 20.46
CA PHE A 55 -0.33 -14.28 20.08
C PHE A 55 -0.65 -14.77 18.67
N LEU A 56 -1.92 -14.76 18.25
CA LEU A 56 -2.31 -15.10 16.88
C LEU A 56 -1.74 -14.11 15.87
N ARG A 57 -1.79 -12.82 16.14
CA ARG A 57 -1.16 -11.81 15.28
C ARG A 57 0.33 -12.09 15.11
N LEU A 58 1.04 -12.35 16.19
CA LEU A 58 2.46 -12.69 16.15
C LEU A 58 2.73 -13.97 15.37
N LEU A 59 1.92 -15.00 15.58
CA LEU A 59 2.03 -16.27 14.86
C LEU A 59 1.83 -16.06 13.36
N TYR A 60 0.78 -15.37 12.96
CA TYR A 60 0.52 -15.08 11.55
C TYR A 60 1.59 -14.17 10.94
N ALA A 61 2.07 -13.17 11.68
CA ALA A 61 3.15 -12.30 11.21
C ALA A 61 4.46 -13.06 10.93
N ARG A 62 4.75 -14.11 11.71
CA ARG A 62 6.03 -14.83 11.65
C ARG A 62 6.01 -16.13 10.85
N ALA A 63 4.89 -16.85 10.85
CA ALA A 63 4.83 -18.22 10.34
C ALA A 63 3.81 -18.43 9.21
N SER A 64 2.98 -17.42 8.87
CA SER A 64 1.95 -17.60 7.85
C SER A 64 2.49 -17.35 6.43
N ILE A 65 1.73 -17.87 5.46
CA ILE A 65 1.90 -17.56 4.05
C ILE A 65 0.81 -16.58 3.66
N ALA A 66 1.21 -15.41 3.17
CA ALA A 66 0.27 -14.39 2.74
C ALA A 66 -0.26 -14.69 1.33
N TYR A 67 -1.55 -14.50 1.15
CA TYR A 67 -2.24 -14.58 -0.14
C TYR A 67 -2.91 -13.24 -0.43
N SER A 68 -2.86 -12.81 -1.69
CA SER A 68 -3.55 -11.61 -2.14
C SER A 68 -5.06 -11.79 -2.05
N TYR A 69 -5.75 -10.83 -1.45
CA TYR A 69 -7.21 -10.84 -1.39
C TYR A 69 -7.87 -10.53 -2.75
N LEU A 70 -7.12 -9.93 -3.70
CA LEU A 70 -7.63 -9.63 -5.04
C LEU A 70 -7.50 -10.81 -5.99
N SER A 71 -6.34 -11.47 -6.02
CA SER A 71 -6.03 -12.52 -6.98
C SER A 71 -6.09 -13.93 -6.41
N GLY A 72 -6.13 -14.07 -5.07
CA GLY A 72 -5.99 -15.34 -4.38
C GLY A 72 -4.60 -15.98 -4.51
N LYS A 73 -3.65 -15.33 -5.16
CA LYS A 73 -2.29 -15.85 -5.36
C LYS A 73 -1.42 -15.63 -4.15
N LYS A 74 -0.46 -16.54 -3.95
CA LYS A 74 0.57 -16.40 -2.94
C LYS A 74 1.39 -15.13 -3.20
N MET A 75 1.53 -14.31 -2.18
CA MET A 75 2.38 -13.13 -2.24
C MET A 75 3.85 -13.52 -2.11
N ILE A 76 4.70 -12.77 -2.78
CA ILE A 76 6.15 -12.96 -2.78
C ILE A 76 6.85 -11.77 -2.15
N LYS A 77 7.92 -12.09 -1.43
CA LYS A 77 8.87 -11.13 -0.89
C LYS A 77 10.26 -11.60 -1.28
N GLN A 78 11.08 -10.71 -1.80
CA GLN A 78 12.44 -11.01 -2.21
C GLN A 78 13.42 -10.18 -1.38
N ASN A 79 14.54 -10.78 -0.97
CA ASN A 79 15.65 -9.99 -0.46
C ASN A 79 16.45 -9.39 -1.64
N ILE A 80 17.34 -8.44 -1.36
CA ILE A 80 18.13 -7.78 -2.40
C ILE A 80 18.96 -8.77 -3.20
N GLU A 81 19.56 -9.75 -2.53
CA GLU A 81 20.40 -10.78 -3.16
C GLU A 81 19.61 -11.63 -4.13
N GLN A 82 18.39 -12.04 -3.75
CA GLN A 82 17.48 -12.77 -4.62
C GLN A 82 17.04 -11.94 -5.84
N ILE A 83 16.78 -10.63 -5.65
CA ILE A 83 16.45 -9.72 -6.77
C ILE A 83 17.61 -9.66 -7.75
N ILE A 84 18.83 -9.49 -7.26
CA ILE A 84 20.03 -9.43 -8.09
C ILE A 84 20.23 -10.72 -8.89
N LEU A 85 20.15 -11.87 -8.23
CA LEU A 85 20.29 -13.18 -8.87
C LEU A 85 19.22 -13.40 -9.94
N ASN A 86 17.98 -12.97 -9.67
CA ASN A 86 16.88 -13.09 -10.62
C ASN A 86 17.08 -12.16 -11.81
N VAL A 87 17.50 -10.90 -11.58
CA VAL A 87 17.79 -9.96 -12.67
C VAL A 87 18.94 -10.46 -13.55
N ASP A 88 20.03 -10.96 -12.95
CA ASP A 88 21.13 -11.52 -13.69
C ASP A 88 20.71 -12.75 -14.52
N LYS A 89 19.92 -13.65 -13.93
CA LYS A 89 19.39 -14.83 -14.62
C LYS A 89 18.45 -14.49 -15.77
N ASP A 90 17.52 -13.54 -15.54
CA ASP A 90 16.45 -13.24 -16.52
C ASP A 90 16.96 -12.35 -17.68
N PHE A 91 18.00 -11.56 -17.42
CA PHE A 91 18.48 -10.52 -18.36
C PHE A 91 19.96 -10.63 -18.68
N SER A 92 20.63 -11.77 -18.40
CA SER A 92 22.04 -11.99 -18.78
C SER A 92 22.29 -11.68 -20.25
N ASN A 93 23.34 -10.92 -20.52
CA ASN A 93 23.72 -10.47 -21.88
C ASN A 93 22.63 -9.65 -22.60
N LYS A 94 21.81 -8.91 -21.88
CA LYS A 94 20.81 -7.99 -22.44
C LYS A 94 21.02 -6.57 -21.94
N THR A 95 20.60 -5.60 -22.76
CA THR A 95 20.47 -4.21 -22.29
C THR A 95 19.15 -4.04 -21.61
N VAL A 96 19.17 -3.50 -20.39
CA VAL A 96 17.97 -3.27 -19.58
C VAL A 96 17.91 -1.83 -19.07
N SER A 97 16.69 -1.37 -18.82
CA SER A 97 16.43 -0.14 -18.09
C SER A 97 15.88 -0.50 -16.71
N ILE A 98 16.49 0.05 -15.66
CA ILE A 98 16.06 -0.13 -14.28
C ILE A 98 15.18 1.05 -13.90
N LEU A 99 13.96 0.76 -13.45
CA LEU A 99 12.93 1.75 -13.18
C LEU A 99 12.46 1.70 -11.73
N ALA A 100 12.17 2.86 -11.16
CA ALA A 100 11.58 3.01 -9.84
C ALA A 100 10.18 3.60 -9.94
N PRO A 101 9.09 2.89 -9.55
CA PRO A 101 7.75 3.44 -9.56
C PRO A 101 7.59 4.51 -8.49
N ILE A 102 7.04 5.66 -8.88
CA ILE A 102 6.78 6.79 -7.96
C ILE A 102 5.30 7.12 -7.87
N ILE A 103 4.60 7.05 -9.00
CA ILE A 103 3.16 7.27 -9.07
C ILE A 103 2.52 6.05 -9.73
N LYS A 104 1.47 5.53 -9.12
CA LYS A 104 0.69 4.44 -9.67
C LYS A 104 -0.79 4.81 -9.66
N SER A 105 -1.38 4.81 -10.85
CA SER A 105 -2.82 5.00 -11.09
C SER A 105 -3.41 6.24 -10.40
N ARG A 106 -2.72 7.40 -10.53
CA ARG A 106 -3.18 8.67 -9.93
C ARG A 106 -3.28 9.78 -10.95
N LYS A 107 -4.28 10.64 -10.77
CA LYS A 107 -4.46 11.87 -11.57
C LYS A 107 -3.52 12.97 -11.10
N GLY A 108 -3.05 13.80 -12.04
CA GLY A 108 -2.21 14.97 -11.73
C GLY A 108 -1.35 15.42 -12.90
N HIS A 109 -0.91 16.67 -12.88
CA HIS A 109 -0.04 17.24 -13.93
C HIS A 109 1.47 17.02 -13.69
N TYR A 110 1.86 16.68 -12.46
CA TYR A 110 3.20 16.23 -12.00
C TYR A 110 4.39 17.11 -12.35
N LYS A 111 4.19 18.38 -12.74
CA LYS A 111 5.28 19.31 -13.10
C LYS A 111 6.34 19.45 -11.99
N GLU A 112 5.90 19.63 -10.74
CA GLU A 112 6.81 19.75 -9.59
C GLU A 112 7.56 18.45 -9.31
N LEU A 113 6.91 17.31 -9.49
CA LEU A 113 7.53 16.00 -9.33
C LEU A 113 8.68 15.82 -10.34
N PHE A 114 8.45 16.14 -11.60
CA PHE A 114 9.49 16.06 -12.64
C PHE A 114 10.65 17.00 -12.35
N HIS A 115 10.38 18.21 -11.85
CA HIS A 115 11.43 19.12 -11.43
C HIS A 115 12.26 18.55 -10.27
N GLN A 116 11.64 17.92 -9.27
CA GLN A 116 12.36 17.28 -8.16
C GLN A 116 13.19 16.08 -8.64
N ILE A 117 12.65 15.23 -9.52
CA ILE A 117 13.37 14.09 -10.11
C ILE A 117 14.62 14.59 -10.84
N ARG A 118 14.47 15.63 -11.65
CA ARG A 118 15.61 16.24 -12.38
C ARG A 118 16.65 16.83 -11.43
N LYS A 119 16.25 17.49 -10.34
CA LYS A 119 17.18 17.99 -9.30
C LYS A 119 17.98 16.87 -8.64
N ARG A 120 17.42 15.67 -8.55
CA ARG A 120 18.10 14.48 -8.04
C ARG A 120 19.06 13.84 -9.04
N GLY A 121 19.18 14.39 -10.26
CA GLY A 121 20.12 13.94 -11.29
C GLY A 121 19.55 12.94 -12.31
N PHE A 122 18.26 12.66 -12.29
CA PHE A 122 17.63 11.77 -13.25
C PHE A 122 17.09 12.58 -14.43
N SER A 123 17.37 12.13 -15.66
CA SER A 123 16.98 12.81 -16.90
C SER A 123 15.74 12.23 -17.58
N ASN A 124 15.39 10.98 -17.27
CA ASN A 124 14.32 10.26 -17.94
C ASN A 124 13.32 9.68 -16.96
N VAL A 125 12.06 9.67 -17.37
CA VAL A 125 10.94 8.98 -16.71
C VAL A 125 10.21 8.12 -17.73
N ARG A 126 9.58 7.06 -17.24
CA ARG A 126 8.60 6.33 -18.02
C ARG A 126 7.22 6.76 -17.55
N VAL A 127 6.38 7.21 -18.45
CA VAL A 127 5.00 7.67 -18.20
C VAL A 127 4.07 6.83 -19.07
N ASP A 128 3.12 6.17 -18.44
CA ASP A 128 2.09 5.37 -19.11
C ASP A 128 2.66 4.37 -20.14
N GLY A 129 3.88 3.86 -19.85
CA GLY A 129 4.58 2.91 -20.71
C GLY A 129 5.61 3.52 -21.67
N GLU A 130 5.67 4.83 -21.83
CA GLU A 130 6.60 5.52 -22.73
C GLU A 130 7.74 6.22 -21.97
N ILE A 131 8.98 6.06 -22.45
CA ILE A 131 10.14 6.74 -21.85
C ILE A 131 10.24 8.14 -22.42
N LEU A 132 10.18 9.14 -21.55
CA LEU A 132 10.23 10.56 -21.87
C LEU A 132 11.44 11.23 -21.18
N GLU A 133 12.06 12.19 -21.86
CA GLU A 133 13.06 13.05 -21.26
C GLU A 133 12.40 14.14 -20.41
N ILE A 134 12.93 14.37 -19.22
CA ILE A 134 12.42 15.43 -18.31
C ILE A 134 12.88 16.80 -18.80
N THR A 135 12.04 17.48 -19.56
CA THR A 135 12.23 18.87 -19.96
C THR A 135 11.72 19.84 -18.89
N LYS A 136 12.11 21.14 -18.98
CA LYS A 136 11.64 22.17 -18.02
C LYS A 136 10.13 22.34 -18.01
N ASN A 137 9.47 22.03 -19.12
CA ASN A 137 8.03 22.22 -19.30
C ASN A 137 7.24 20.92 -19.32
N LEU A 138 7.86 19.79 -18.98
CA LEU A 138 7.16 18.51 -18.95
C LEU A 138 6.04 18.56 -17.91
N GLN A 139 4.83 18.36 -18.36
CA GLN A 139 3.63 18.23 -17.56
C GLN A 139 2.65 17.28 -18.23
N LEU A 140 1.85 16.60 -17.45
CA LEU A 140 0.86 15.64 -17.92
C LEU A 140 -0.55 16.23 -17.82
N ASP A 141 -1.51 15.56 -18.46
CA ASP A 141 -2.92 15.93 -18.33
C ASP A 141 -3.40 15.71 -16.88
N ARG A 142 -3.91 16.77 -16.27
CA ARG A 142 -4.36 16.78 -14.87
C ARG A 142 -5.52 15.80 -14.61
N TYR A 143 -6.33 15.52 -15.60
CA TYR A 143 -7.58 14.76 -15.47
C TYR A 143 -7.40 13.28 -15.79
N SER A 144 -6.32 12.92 -16.46
CA SER A 144 -5.98 11.55 -16.81
C SER A 144 -5.27 10.83 -15.66
N ILE A 145 -5.43 9.52 -15.61
CA ILE A 145 -4.73 8.65 -14.65
C ILE A 145 -3.37 8.32 -15.26
N HIS A 146 -2.32 8.46 -14.47
CA HIS A 146 -0.95 8.22 -14.91
C HIS A 146 -0.22 7.22 -14.01
N ASP A 147 0.66 6.45 -14.64
CA ASP A 147 1.70 5.66 -14.00
C ASP A 147 3.06 6.30 -14.34
N ILE A 148 3.87 6.61 -13.31
CA ILE A 148 5.16 7.28 -13.50
C ILE A 148 6.25 6.52 -12.79
N GLU A 149 7.27 6.11 -13.55
CA GLU A 149 8.49 5.50 -13.03
C GLU A 149 9.72 6.34 -13.40
N ILE A 150 10.67 6.47 -12.47
CA ILE A 150 11.97 7.08 -12.75
C ILE A 150 12.85 6.06 -13.45
N VAL A 151 13.49 6.44 -14.56
CA VAL A 151 14.57 5.66 -15.16
C VAL A 151 15.84 5.90 -14.36
N ILE A 152 16.21 4.93 -13.56
CA ILE A 152 17.39 5.02 -12.67
C ILE A 152 18.66 4.84 -13.49
N ASP A 153 18.68 3.81 -14.33
CA ASP A 153 19.85 3.49 -15.15
C ASP A 153 19.44 2.68 -16.39
N LYS A 154 20.28 2.75 -17.43
CA LYS A 154 20.22 1.87 -18.58
C LYS A 154 21.60 1.25 -18.79
N LEU A 155 21.68 -0.07 -18.64
CA LEU A 155 22.95 -0.79 -18.67
C LEU A 155 22.83 -2.15 -19.36
N PHE A 156 23.98 -2.70 -19.75
CA PHE A 156 24.10 -4.06 -20.24
C PHE A 156 24.42 -4.98 -19.06
N VAL A 157 23.66 -6.07 -18.91
CA VAL A 157 23.83 -7.03 -17.79
C VAL A 157 24.91 -8.02 -18.15
N ASP A 158 26.10 -7.83 -17.55
CA ASP A 158 27.27 -8.70 -17.67
C ASP A 158 28.11 -8.65 -16.38
N GLU A 159 29.11 -9.53 -16.29
CA GLU A 159 30.01 -9.57 -15.12
C GLU A 159 30.76 -8.24 -14.90
N LYS A 160 31.09 -7.51 -15.98
CA LYS A 160 31.84 -6.24 -15.88
C LYS A 160 31.01 -5.13 -15.25
N ASN A 161 29.71 -5.14 -15.50
CA ASN A 161 28.75 -4.15 -15.01
C ASN A 161 28.09 -4.53 -13.66
N ASN A 162 28.47 -5.66 -13.07
CA ASN A 162 27.82 -6.17 -11.86
C ASN A 162 27.76 -5.14 -10.72
N LYS A 163 28.85 -4.42 -10.43
CA LYS A 163 28.86 -3.36 -9.40
C LYS A 163 27.88 -2.22 -9.71
N ARG A 164 27.78 -1.84 -11.00
CA ARG A 164 26.86 -0.80 -11.46
C ARG A 164 25.42 -1.29 -11.34
N LEU A 165 25.16 -2.53 -11.74
CA LEU A 165 23.85 -3.19 -11.59
C LEU A 165 23.38 -3.20 -10.14
N LEU A 166 24.26 -3.63 -9.18
CA LEU A 166 23.97 -3.64 -7.76
C LEU A 166 23.60 -2.25 -7.23
N ASN A 167 24.36 -1.23 -7.61
CA ASN A 167 24.12 0.15 -7.20
C ASN A 167 22.78 0.65 -7.76
N SER A 168 22.51 0.41 -9.04
CA SER A 168 21.30 0.84 -9.71
C SER A 168 20.05 0.16 -9.13
N ILE A 169 20.11 -1.14 -8.82
CA ILE A 169 19.05 -1.87 -8.11
C ILE A 169 18.81 -1.26 -6.72
N SER A 170 19.88 -0.98 -5.97
CA SER A 170 19.74 -0.37 -4.63
C SER A 170 19.07 1.01 -4.68
N ILE A 171 19.46 1.86 -5.64
CA ILE A 171 18.85 3.18 -5.84
C ILE A 171 17.40 3.03 -6.28
N ALA A 172 17.09 2.10 -7.18
CA ALA A 172 15.73 1.86 -7.66
C ALA A 172 14.81 1.42 -6.51
N LEU A 173 15.22 0.42 -5.72
CA LEU A 173 14.45 -0.04 -4.57
C LEU A 173 14.25 1.05 -3.51
N LYS A 174 15.28 1.89 -3.28
CA LYS A 174 15.16 3.03 -2.37
C LYS A 174 14.20 4.10 -2.89
N SER A 175 14.21 4.38 -4.19
CA SER A 175 13.36 5.41 -4.81
C SER A 175 11.92 4.94 -5.02
N GLY A 176 11.72 3.64 -5.26
CA GLY A 176 10.42 3.00 -5.51
C GLY A 176 9.81 2.33 -4.28
N ASP A 177 10.21 2.76 -3.07
CA ASP A 177 9.68 2.25 -1.80
C ASP A 177 9.70 0.71 -1.72
N GLY A 178 10.85 0.13 -1.98
CA GLY A 178 11.08 -1.31 -1.95
C GLY A 178 10.65 -2.05 -3.21
N THR A 179 10.18 -1.34 -4.24
CA THR A 179 9.73 -1.94 -5.51
C THR A 179 10.51 -1.39 -6.69
N MET A 180 10.66 -2.18 -7.74
CA MET A 180 11.31 -1.75 -8.98
C MET A 180 10.83 -2.57 -10.19
N TYR A 181 11.06 -2.02 -11.39
CA TYR A 181 10.89 -2.74 -12.64
C TYR A 181 12.23 -2.83 -13.39
N VAL A 182 12.41 -3.91 -14.09
CA VAL A 182 13.48 -4.07 -15.09
C VAL A 182 12.81 -4.25 -16.44
N LEU A 183 13.15 -3.35 -17.37
CA LEU A 183 12.59 -3.29 -18.70
C LEU A 183 13.64 -3.76 -19.69
N ASP A 184 13.31 -4.72 -20.54
CA ASP A 184 14.17 -5.15 -21.64
C ASP A 184 14.05 -4.25 -22.88
N SER A 185 14.78 -4.58 -23.95
CA SER A 185 14.73 -3.88 -25.23
C SER A 185 13.35 -3.94 -25.90
N ASP A 186 12.54 -4.95 -25.59
CA ASP A 186 11.22 -5.19 -26.16
C ASP A 186 10.10 -4.55 -25.32
N ASN A 187 10.46 -3.66 -24.37
CA ASN A 187 9.56 -3.02 -23.42
C ASN A 187 8.81 -3.98 -22.49
N LYS A 188 9.29 -5.22 -22.36
CA LYS A 188 8.73 -6.16 -21.39
C LYS A 188 9.27 -5.85 -20.01
N ALA A 189 8.37 -5.55 -19.09
CA ALA A 189 8.70 -5.18 -17.71
C ALA A 189 8.59 -6.38 -16.78
N ASN A 190 9.66 -6.72 -16.07
CA ASN A 190 9.64 -7.63 -14.94
C ASN A 190 9.61 -6.81 -13.64
N PHE A 191 8.74 -7.22 -12.72
CA PHE A 191 8.55 -6.57 -11.43
C PHE A 191 9.29 -7.31 -10.32
N TYR A 192 10.00 -6.55 -9.47
CA TYR A 192 10.73 -7.05 -8.32
C TYR A 192 10.36 -6.24 -7.07
N SER A 193 10.26 -6.89 -5.92
CA SER A 193 9.87 -6.22 -4.68
C SER A 193 10.57 -6.82 -3.46
N LYS A 194 11.01 -5.94 -2.57
CA LYS A 194 11.43 -6.28 -1.21
C LYS A 194 10.23 -6.38 -0.25
N ASN A 195 9.12 -5.75 -0.61
CA ASN A 195 7.88 -5.79 0.16
C ASN A 195 7.08 -7.02 -0.21
N LEU A 196 6.16 -7.41 0.65
CA LEU A 196 5.22 -8.48 0.35
C LEU A 196 4.28 -8.02 -0.76
N VAL A 197 4.30 -8.67 -1.91
CA VAL A 197 3.59 -8.22 -3.11
C VAL A 197 2.87 -9.36 -3.82
N ASP A 198 1.71 -9.02 -4.38
CA ASP A 198 1.01 -9.86 -5.35
C ASP A 198 1.67 -9.73 -6.72
N PRO A 199 2.26 -10.80 -7.26
CA PRO A 199 3.00 -10.74 -8.52
C PRO A 199 2.13 -10.42 -9.75
N SER A 200 0.80 -10.60 -9.64
CA SER A 200 -0.12 -10.38 -10.76
C SER A 200 -0.73 -8.98 -10.79
N THR A 201 -0.98 -8.39 -9.62
CA THR A 201 -1.62 -7.07 -9.51
C THR A 201 -0.65 -5.96 -9.12
N GLY A 202 0.55 -6.33 -8.61
CA GLY A 202 1.52 -5.39 -8.04
C GLY A 202 1.04 -4.75 -6.72
N LEU A 203 -0.05 -5.27 -6.13
CA LEU A 203 -0.51 -4.81 -4.82
C LEU A 203 0.53 -5.22 -3.77
N SER A 204 1.04 -4.26 -3.03
CA SER A 204 2.04 -4.47 -1.98
C SER A 204 1.45 -4.17 -0.61
N PHE A 205 1.97 -4.85 0.39
CA PHE A 205 1.65 -4.64 1.79
C PHE A 205 2.94 -4.48 2.58
N ASP A 206 2.85 -3.69 3.63
CA ASP A 206 3.91 -3.61 4.63
C ASP A 206 4.09 -4.96 5.33
N ASP A 207 5.27 -5.16 5.89
CA ASP A 207 5.52 -6.34 6.70
C ASP A 207 4.59 -6.34 7.91
N PRO A 208 3.90 -7.45 8.18
CA PRO A 208 3.05 -7.55 9.35
C PRO A 208 3.90 -7.43 10.62
N SER A 209 3.54 -6.47 11.47
CA SER A 209 4.18 -6.15 12.75
C SER A 209 3.36 -6.66 13.94
#